data_ed5307f3d3ee33b979edc14f4f481000
#
_entry.id   ed5307f3d3ee33b979edc14f4f481000
#
_cell.length_a   1.000
_cell.length_b   1.000
_cell.length_c   1.000
_cell.angle_alpha   90.00
_cell.angle_beta   90.00
_cell.angle_gamma   90.00
#
_symmetry.space_group_name_H-M   'P 1'
#
loop_
_entity.id
_entity.type
_entity.pdbx_description
1 polymer ?
#
loop_
_entity_poly.entity_id
_entity_poly.type
_entity_poly.pdbx_seq_one_letter_code
_entity_poly.pdbx_strand_id
1 'polypeptide(L)'
;AAPGRQPATAGDPSAAGQVLDDLDRAILALENLQWKYQGAKEMEIRRRLGLSPTHYYQRLNVLIDTRAALEHDPMLVARLRRQRGDHG
;
A
#
# COMPACT_ATOMS: atom_id res chain seq x y z
N ALA A 1 0.55 -15.23 -27.51
CA ALA A 1 0.62 -15.05 -27.04
C ALA A 1 0.78 -14.69 -26.33
N ALA A 2 0.97 -14.64 -26.19
CA ALA A 2 1.20 -14.23 -25.56
C ALA A 2 0.98 -14.53 -24.74
N PRO A 3 0.94 -14.93 -24.64
CA PRO A 3 0.65 -15.07 -23.80
C PRO A 3 0.81 -14.84 -22.81
N GLY A 4 1.08 -14.97 -22.66
CA GLY A 4 1.17 -14.67 -21.82
C GLY A 4 0.79 -13.91 -21.03
N ARG A 5 0.64 -13.48 -21.04
CA ARG A 5 0.41 -12.65 -20.48
C ARG A 5 -0.41 -12.62 -19.74
N GLN A 6 -0.60 -12.87 -19.37
CA GLN A 6 -1.25 -12.65 -18.73
C GLN A 6 -2.22 -12.32 -18.55
N PRO A 7 -2.32 -12.46 -18.93
CA PRO A 7 -3.49 -11.62 -18.92
C PRO A 7 -4.68 -12.17 -18.25
N ALA A 8 -4.88 -13.37 -18.31
CA ALA A 8 -5.97 -13.95 -17.56
C ALA A 8 -5.92 -13.56 -16.10
N THR A 9 -4.71 -13.55 -15.59
CA THR A 9 -4.49 -13.14 -14.21
C THR A 9 -4.86 -11.68 -14.02
N ALA A 10 -4.53 -10.87 -15.01
CA ALA A 10 -4.81 -9.47 -14.91
C ALA A 10 -6.30 -9.18 -14.86
N GLY A 11 -7.08 -10.07 -15.38
CA GLY A 11 -8.52 -9.88 -15.40
C GLY A 11 -9.22 -10.30 -14.13
N ASP A 12 -8.52 -10.92 -13.20
CA ASP A 12 -9.12 -11.41 -11.97
C ASP A 12 -8.96 -10.37 -10.85
N PRO A 13 -10.02 -9.67 -10.47
CA PRO A 13 -9.93 -8.68 -9.42
C PRO A 13 -9.55 -9.27 -8.07
N SER A 14 -9.93 -10.50 -7.81
CA SER A 14 -9.53 -11.13 -6.54
C SER A 14 -8.03 -11.34 -6.48
N ALA A 15 -7.46 -11.80 -7.58
CA ALA A 15 -6.02 -12.00 -7.63
C ALA A 15 -5.29 -10.67 -7.52
N ALA A 16 -5.81 -9.63 -8.18
CA ALA A 16 -5.21 -8.33 -8.13
C ALA A 16 -5.20 -7.78 -6.72
N GLY A 17 -6.24 -8.05 -5.94
CA GLY A 17 -6.34 -7.57 -4.58
C GLY A 17 -5.49 -8.36 -3.59
N GLN A 18 -4.93 -9.48 -4.03
CA GLN A 18 -4.17 -10.35 -3.14
C GLN A 18 -2.67 -10.33 -3.41
N VAL A 19 -2.24 -9.56 -4.38
CA VAL A 19 -0.83 -9.49 -4.74
C VAL A 19 -0.35 -8.06 -4.58
N LEU A 20 0.71 -7.90 -3.83
CA LEU A 20 1.31 -6.58 -3.66
C LEU A 20 2.27 -6.31 -4.81
N ASP A 21 2.10 -5.17 -5.46
CA ASP A 21 3.07 -4.74 -6.46
C ASP A 21 4.20 -3.97 -5.78
N ASP A 22 5.15 -3.50 -6.57
CA ASP A 22 6.31 -2.82 -6.03
C ASP A 22 5.92 -1.53 -5.31
N LEU A 23 4.93 -0.82 -5.84
CA LEU A 23 4.47 0.41 -5.21
C LEU A 23 3.81 0.11 -3.86
N ASP A 24 3.00 -0.93 -3.80
CA ASP A 24 2.36 -1.31 -2.54
C ASP A 24 3.39 -1.62 -1.47
N ARG A 25 4.42 -2.37 -1.82
CA ARG A 25 5.47 -2.71 -0.87
C ARG A 25 6.25 -1.48 -0.45
N ALA A 26 6.49 -0.55 -1.38
CA ALA A 26 7.18 0.68 -1.06
C ALA A 26 6.36 1.54 -0.10
N ILE A 27 5.04 1.59 -0.29
CA ILE A 27 4.16 2.31 0.62
C ILE A 27 4.24 1.72 2.02
N LEU A 28 4.14 0.41 2.14
CA LEU A 28 4.21 -0.23 3.45
C LEU A 28 5.57 -0.02 4.09
N ALA A 29 6.64 -0.03 3.31
CA ALA A 29 7.97 0.23 3.84
C ALA A 29 8.09 1.65 4.38
N LEU A 30 7.51 2.63 3.69
CA LEU A 30 7.51 4.00 4.18
C LEU A 30 6.73 4.14 5.49
N GLU A 31 5.64 3.39 5.63
CA GLU A 31 4.86 3.44 6.87
C GLU A 31 5.60 2.83 8.05
N ASN A 32 6.57 1.97 7.80
CA ASN A 32 7.39 1.39 8.85
C ASN A 32 8.52 2.28 9.30
N LEU A 33 8.82 3.34 8.56
CA LEU A 33 9.85 4.28 8.96
C LEU A 33 9.29 5.29 9.95
N GLN A 34 10.15 5.79 10.81
CA GLN A 34 9.76 6.82 11.75
C GLN A 34 10.13 8.17 11.19
N TRP A 35 9.18 9.07 11.18
CA TRP A 35 9.37 10.39 10.60
C TRP A 35 9.37 11.43 11.70
N LYS A 36 10.34 12.33 11.62
CA LYS A 36 10.46 13.38 12.60
C LYS A 36 9.26 14.32 12.56
N TYR A 37 8.78 14.58 11.35
CA TYR A 37 7.59 15.40 11.15
C TYR A 37 6.96 15.04 9.82
N GLN A 38 5.70 15.41 9.69
CA GLN A 38 4.89 15.01 8.53
C GLN A 38 5.47 15.52 7.21
N GLY A 39 6.02 16.75 7.22
CA GLY A 39 6.58 17.30 6.01
C GLY A 39 7.72 16.47 5.43
N ALA A 40 8.55 15.89 6.30
CA ALA A 40 9.64 15.04 5.85
C ALA A 40 9.09 13.80 5.14
N LYS A 41 8.04 13.21 5.69
CA LYS A 41 7.41 12.04 5.07
C LYS A 41 6.83 12.39 3.70
N GLU A 42 6.15 13.53 3.61
CA GLU A 42 5.55 13.93 2.34
C GLU A 42 6.58 14.19 1.27
N MET A 43 7.71 14.78 1.64
CA MET A 43 8.80 14.96 0.69
C MET A 43 9.31 13.63 0.16
N GLU A 44 9.45 12.65 1.04
CA GLU A 44 9.93 11.34 0.62
C GLU A 44 8.91 10.60 -0.24
N ILE A 45 7.63 10.78 0.05
CA ILE A 45 6.58 10.22 -0.81
C ILE A 45 6.71 10.74 -2.23
N ARG A 46 6.88 12.05 -2.37
CA ARG A 46 7.03 12.65 -3.70
C ARG A 46 8.33 12.18 -4.37
N ARG A 47 9.42 12.18 -3.61
CA ARG A 47 10.73 11.87 -4.16
C ARG A 47 10.84 10.41 -4.58
N ARG A 48 10.37 9.51 -3.73
CA ARG A 48 10.55 8.06 -3.98
C ARG A 48 9.46 7.47 -4.86
N LEU A 49 8.23 7.95 -4.70
CA LEU A 49 7.09 7.31 -5.36
C LEU A 49 6.49 8.17 -6.46
N GLY A 50 6.82 9.45 -6.49
CA GLY A 50 6.22 10.35 -7.48
C GLY A 50 4.75 10.60 -7.24
N LEU A 51 4.26 10.37 -6.03
CA LEU A 51 2.86 10.56 -5.70
C LEU A 51 2.68 11.83 -4.88
N SER A 52 1.52 12.48 -5.05
CA SER A 52 1.11 13.50 -4.10
C SER A 52 0.72 12.84 -2.79
N PRO A 53 0.78 13.57 -1.67
CA PRO A 53 0.32 13.00 -0.40
C PRO A 53 -1.12 12.51 -0.45
N THR A 54 -2.00 13.23 -1.13
CA THR A 54 -3.40 12.82 -1.25
C THR A 54 -3.52 11.46 -1.92
N HIS A 55 -2.85 11.28 -3.06
CA HIS A 55 -2.89 10.01 -3.77
C HIS A 55 -2.27 8.89 -2.95
N TYR A 56 -1.18 9.21 -2.25
CA TYR A 56 -0.50 8.24 -1.40
C TYR A 56 -1.46 7.70 -0.34
N TYR A 57 -2.15 8.59 0.38
CA TYR A 57 -3.01 8.15 1.47
C TYR A 57 -4.28 7.49 0.98
N GLN A 58 -4.80 7.89 -0.19
CA GLN A 58 -5.90 7.18 -0.79
C GLN A 58 -5.52 5.74 -1.12
N ARG A 59 -4.34 5.57 -1.70
CA ARG A 59 -3.86 4.23 -2.02
C ARG A 59 -3.58 3.42 -0.77
N LEU A 60 -3.00 4.06 0.24
CA LEU A 60 -2.74 3.40 1.51
C LEU A 60 -4.03 2.90 2.15
N ASN A 61 -5.07 3.71 2.14
CA ASN A 61 -6.35 3.31 2.71
C ASN A 61 -6.91 2.05 2.06
N VAL A 62 -6.82 1.97 0.74
CA VAL A 62 -7.26 0.77 0.04
C VAL A 62 -6.35 -0.40 0.38
N LEU A 63 -5.05 -0.13 0.41
CA LEU A 63 -4.04 -1.17 0.61
C LEU A 63 -4.20 -1.88 1.95
N ILE A 64 -4.42 -1.13 3.03
CA ILE A 64 -4.49 -1.74 4.35
C ILE A 64 -5.76 -2.55 4.56
N ASP A 65 -6.70 -2.50 3.63
CA ASP A 65 -7.89 -3.34 3.69
C ASP A 65 -7.72 -4.63 2.89
N THR A 66 -6.58 -4.81 2.24
CA THR A 66 -6.35 -6.03 1.47
C THR A 66 -5.78 -7.13 2.34
N ARG A 67 -6.09 -8.37 1.96
CA ARG A 67 -5.53 -9.53 2.63
C ARG A 67 -4.03 -9.60 2.41
N ALA A 68 -3.57 -9.24 1.22
CA ALA A 68 -2.15 -9.30 0.89
C ALA A 68 -1.33 -8.40 1.82
N ALA A 69 -1.81 -7.20 2.12
CA ALA A 69 -1.10 -6.31 3.03
C ALA A 69 -1.10 -6.89 4.45
N LEU A 70 -2.25 -7.43 4.88
CA LEU A 70 -2.34 -8.02 6.21
C LEU A 70 -1.38 -9.20 6.36
N GLU A 71 -1.25 -10.02 5.34
CA GLU A 71 -0.34 -11.15 5.40
C GLU A 71 1.12 -10.71 5.33
N HIS A 72 1.37 -9.63 4.59
CA HIS A 72 2.73 -9.12 4.44
C HIS A 72 3.25 -8.51 5.75
N ASP A 73 2.42 -7.72 6.42
CA ASP A 73 2.84 -7.04 7.64
C ASP A 73 1.63 -6.81 8.55
N PRO A 74 1.22 -7.85 9.29
CA PRO A 74 0.00 -7.75 10.09
C PRO A 74 0.09 -6.71 11.20
N MET A 75 1.26 -6.53 11.80
CA MET A 75 1.42 -5.55 12.87
C MET A 75 1.23 -4.13 12.36
N LEU A 76 1.84 -3.84 11.22
CA LEU A 76 1.71 -2.54 10.61
C LEU A 76 0.26 -2.25 10.22
N VAL A 77 -0.38 -3.22 9.56
CA VAL A 77 -1.76 -3.03 9.10
C VAL A 77 -2.69 -2.81 10.28
N ALA A 78 -2.51 -3.58 11.36
CA ALA A 78 -3.32 -3.40 12.55
C ALA A 78 -3.15 -2.00 13.13
N ARG A 79 -1.90 -1.52 13.20
CA ARG A 79 -1.62 -0.18 13.71
C ARG A 79 -2.26 0.88 12.84
N LEU A 80 -2.14 0.75 11.52
CA LEU A 80 -2.69 1.75 10.60
C LEU A 80 -4.21 1.77 10.67
N ARG A 81 -4.84 0.62 10.79
CA ARG A 81 -6.30 0.58 10.95
C ARG A 81 -6.75 1.27 12.22
N ARG A 82 -6.00 1.06 13.31
CA ARG A 82 -6.32 1.75 14.57
C ARG A 82 -6.17 3.26 14.43
N GLN A 83 -5.12 3.70 13.74
CA GLN A 83 -4.91 5.13 13.53
C GLN A 83 -5.99 5.75 12.65
N ARG A 84 -6.55 4.96 11.74
CA ARG A 84 -7.65 5.41 10.92
C ARG A 84 -8.96 5.47 11.69
N GLY A 85 -9.02 4.82 12.83
CA GLY A 85 -10.23 4.82 13.64
C GLY A 85 -11.08 3.59 13.48
N ASP A 86 -10.54 2.52 12.92
CA ASP A 86 -11.27 1.26 12.79
C ASP A 86 -11.26 0.56 14.13
N HIS A 87 -12.41 0.50 14.74
CA HIS A 87 -12.53 -0.11 16.05
C HIS A 87 -13.18 -1.46 15.89
N GLY A 88 -12.55 -2.25 15.35
CA GLY A 88 -12.89 -3.61 15.25
C GLY A 88 -14.16 -4.17 15.34
#